data_a7ff1dc03980d91a8d5234c39da779f7
#
_entry.id   a7ff1dc03980d91a8d5234c39da779f7
#
_cell.length_a   1.000
_cell.length_b   1.000
_cell.length_c   1.000
_cell.angle_alpha   90.00
_cell.angle_beta   90.00
_cell.angle_gamma   90.00
#
_symmetry.space_group_name_H-M   'P 1'
#
loop_
_entity.id
_entity.type
_entity.pdbx_description
1 polymer ?
#
loop_
_entity_poly.entity_id
_entity_poly.type
_entity_poly.pdbx_seq_one_letter_code
_entity_poly.pdbx_strand_id
1 'polypeptide(L)'
;INGVVPDHEKRFAIEHKLVAQLSQNMNFVVDVSVSEFIAMHAESRLNDDVEKTTERIITCANELAGEPFDLNTPVTQLSGGQSRALMIADTALLSPLPIVVIDEIENAGVDRRKALNLLVKEEKIVLMSTHDPLLALMGGRRIVIRNGGISAVIKTSDREQNTLEELYRIDRCLMGLRDRIRTGGVIDFDMKEYFGFNGYIIGENACC
;
A
#
# COMPACT_ATOMS: atom_id res chain seq x y z
N ILE A 1 -0.67 -20.17 13.23
CA ILE A 1 -1.44 -19.00 13.65
C ILE A 1 -2.24 -19.43 14.88
N ASN A 2 -2.32 -18.60 15.92
CA ASN A 2 -2.96 -18.93 17.20
C ASN A 2 -2.41 -20.21 17.90
N GLY A 3 -1.13 -20.52 17.70
CA GLY A 3 -0.47 -21.70 18.28
C GLY A 3 -0.82 -23.02 17.58
N VAL A 4 -1.63 -23.00 16.53
CA VAL A 4 -1.97 -24.17 15.75
C VAL A 4 -1.08 -24.27 14.52
N VAL A 5 -0.41 -25.39 14.32
CA VAL A 5 0.29 -25.69 13.08
C VAL A 5 -0.75 -26.01 12.02
N PRO A 6 -0.75 -25.33 10.85
CA PRO A 6 -1.71 -25.61 9.80
C PRO A 6 -1.55 -27.07 9.30
N ASP A 7 -2.64 -27.81 9.28
CA ASP A 7 -2.69 -29.12 8.66
C ASP A 7 -2.54 -28.97 7.14
N HIS A 8 -1.66 -29.77 6.54
CA HIS A 8 -1.39 -29.73 5.11
C HIS A 8 -2.64 -29.98 4.25
N GLU A 9 -3.55 -30.83 4.72
CA GLU A 9 -4.79 -31.14 3.99
C GLU A 9 -5.82 -30.01 4.10
N LYS A 10 -5.87 -29.32 5.24
CA LYS A 10 -6.82 -28.23 5.52
C LYS A 10 -6.38 -26.85 5.01
N ARG A 11 -5.11 -26.70 4.62
CA ARG A 11 -4.57 -25.39 4.18
C ARG A 11 -5.26 -24.81 2.94
N PHE A 12 -5.92 -25.64 2.16
CA PHE A 12 -6.67 -25.21 0.96
C PHE A 12 -8.14 -24.90 1.25
N ALA A 13 -8.68 -25.29 2.40
CA ALA A 13 -10.04 -24.95 2.78
C ALA A 13 -10.16 -23.45 3.05
N ILE A 14 -11.18 -22.81 2.46
CA ILE A 14 -11.40 -21.34 2.55
C ILE A 14 -11.52 -20.91 4.01
N GLU A 15 -12.14 -21.71 4.86
CA GLU A 15 -12.35 -21.48 6.29
C GLU A 15 -11.04 -21.36 7.10
N HIS A 16 -9.93 -21.88 6.57
CA HIS A 16 -8.63 -21.85 7.21
C HIS A 16 -7.67 -20.81 6.58
N LYS A 17 -8.10 -20.11 5.55
CA LYS A 17 -7.34 -18.99 5.00
C LYS A 17 -7.47 -17.81 5.96
N LEU A 18 -6.34 -17.32 6.46
CA LEU A 18 -6.27 -16.17 7.35
C LEU A 18 -5.50 -15.01 6.73
N VAL A 19 -4.82 -15.25 5.62
CA VAL A 19 -3.88 -14.32 5.02
C VAL A 19 -4.26 -14.01 3.59
N ALA A 20 -4.48 -12.75 3.29
CA ALA A 20 -4.51 -12.20 1.94
C ALA A 20 -3.10 -11.74 1.56
N GLN A 21 -2.71 -11.94 0.32
CA GLN A 21 -1.42 -11.51 -0.21
C GLN A 21 -1.63 -10.53 -1.36
N LEU A 22 -1.02 -9.36 -1.25
CA LEU A 22 -0.91 -8.36 -2.30
C LEU A 22 0.53 -8.39 -2.83
N SER A 23 0.74 -9.03 -3.98
CA SER A 23 2.05 -9.15 -4.59
C SER A 23 2.46 -7.87 -5.34
N GLN A 24 3.76 -7.72 -5.61
CA GLN A 24 4.32 -6.58 -6.35
C GLN A 24 3.70 -6.44 -7.75
N ASN A 25 3.57 -7.55 -8.46
CA ASN A 25 3.00 -7.60 -9.81
C ASN A 25 1.58 -8.19 -9.75
N MET A 26 0.60 -7.34 -10.02
CA MET A 26 -0.80 -7.74 -10.12
C MET A 26 -1.22 -7.66 -11.59
N ASN A 27 -1.33 -8.81 -12.23
CA ASN A 27 -1.79 -8.91 -13.60
C ASN A 27 -3.17 -9.57 -13.61
N PHE A 28 -4.12 -8.88 -14.20
CA PHE A 28 -5.44 -9.44 -14.46
C PHE A 28 -5.36 -10.34 -15.71
N VAL A 29 -5.95 -11.52 -15.61
CA VAL A 29 -6.00 -12.50 -16.72
C VAL A 29 -7.38 -12.58 -17.37
N VAL A 30 -8.36 -11.88 -16.79
CA VAL A 30 -9.73 -11.80 -17.30
C VAL A 30 -9.94 -10.44 -17.94
N ASP A 31 -10.64 -10.40 -19.08
CA ASP A 31 -10.94 -9.17 -19.81
C ASP A 31 -12.40 -8.74 -19.55
N VAL A 32 -12.62 -8.22 -18.35
CA VAL A 32 -13.91 -7.68 -17.91
C VAL A 32 -13.72 -6.24 -17.43
N SER A 33 -14.80 -5.48 -17.32
CA SER A 33 -14.74 -4.14 -16.74
C SER A 33 -14.40 -4.17 -15.24
N VAL A 34 -13.92 -3.04 -14.71
CA VAL A 34 -13.66 -2.89 -13.26
C VAL A 34 -14.91 -3.18 -12.45
N SER A 35 -16.07 -2.68 -12.88
CA SER A 35 -17.35 -2.90 -12.19
C SER A 35 -17.73 -4.37 -12.17
N GLU A 36 -17.64 -5.07 -13.31
CA GLU A 36 -17.92 -6.50 -13.39
C GLU A 36 -16.96 -7.32 -12.54
N PHE A 37 -15.66 -6.99 -12.57
CA PHE A 37 -14.65 -7.68 -11.76
C PHE A 37 -14.98 -7.60 -10.26
N ILE A 38 -15.28 -6.42 -9.75
CA ILE A 38 -15.62 -6.24 -8.33
C ILE A 38 -16.98 -6.85 -7.98
N ALA A 39 -17.97 -6.74 -8.87
CA ALA A 39 -19.28 -7.38 -8.67
C ALA A 39 -19.14 -8.92 -8.55
N MET A 40 -18.36 -9.56 -9.41
CA MET A 40 -18.08 -11.01 -9.31
C MET A 40 -17.41 -11.37 -7.97
N HIS A 41 -16.48 -10.53 -7.47
CA HIS A 41 -15.87 -10.73 -6.16
C HIS A 41 -16.89 -10.59 -5.02
N ALA A 42 -17.76 -9.57 -5.07
CA ALA A 42 -18.80 -9.34 -4.07
C ALA A 42 -19.82 -10.52 -4.05
N GLU A 43 -20.26 -10.96 -5.22
CA GLU A 43 -21.16 -12.11 -5.36
C GLU A 43 -20.52 -13.40 -4.81
N SER A 44 -19.25 -13.65 -5.13
CA SER A 44 -18.53 -14.84 -4.64
C SER A 44 -18.42 -14.89 -3.12
N ARG A 45 -18.62 -13.77 -2.43
CA ARG A 45 -18.58 -13.63 -0.98
C ARG A 45 -19.96 -13.50 -0.34
N LEU A 46 -21.02 -13.76 -1.11
CA LEU A 46 -22.41 -13.68 -0.66
C LEU A 46 -22.75 -12.31 -0.04
N ASN A 47 -22.27 -11.23 -0.67
CA ASN A 47 -22.56 -9.89 -0.23
C ASN A 47 -24.03 -9.54 -0.57
N ASP A 48 -24.77 -9.02 0.40
CA ASP A 48 -26.19 -8.73 0.24
C ASP A 48 -26.48 -7.52 -0.66
N ASP A 49 -25.51 -6.60 -0.80
CA ASP A 49 -25.64 -5.38 -1.60
C ASP A 49 -24.42 -5.21 -2.52
N VAL A 50 -24.41 -5.98 -3.61
CA VAL A 50 -23.31 -6.05 -4.57
C VAL A 50 -23.06 -4.68 -5.22
N GLU A 51 -24.12 -3.96 -5.62
CA GLU A 51 -24.02 -2.69 -6.33
C GLU A 51 -23.35 -1.62 -5.45
N LYS A 52 -23.87 -1.41 -4.26
CA LYS A 52 -23.31 -0.43 -3.29
C LYS A 52 -21.89 -0.78 -2.86
N THR A 53 -21.60 -2.07 -2.68
CA THR A 53 -20.27 -2.53 -2.33
C THR A 53 -19.28 -2.26 -3.47
N THR A 54 -19.68 -2.52 -4.71
CA THR A 54 -18.90 -2.24 -5.91
C THR A 54 -18.58 -0.75 -6.02
N GLU A 55 -19.58 0.11 -5.90
CA GLU A 55 -19.38 1.57 -5.94
C GLU A 55 -18.43 2.05 -4.84
N ARG A 56 -18.59 1.54 -3.62
CA ARG A 56 -17.71 1.89 -2.49
C ARG A 56 -16.26 1.50 -2.75
N ILE A 57 -16.02 0.29 -3.25
CA ILE A 57 -14.67 -0.21 -3.55
C ILE A 57 -14.01 0.65 -4.64
N ILE A 58 -14.73 0.95 -5.71
CA ILE A 58 -14.19 1.75 -6.82
C ILE A 58 -13.91 3.19 -6.39
N THR A 59 -14.79 3.79 -5.59
CA THR A 59 -14.56 5.11 -5.01
C THR A 59 -13.29 5.12 -4.16
N CYS A 60 -13.13 4.18 -3.24
CA CYS A 60 -11.92 4.05 -2.43
C CYS A 60 -10.67 3.79 -3.29
N ALA A 61 -10.77 2.94 -4.31
CA ALA A 61 -9.65 2.66 -5.20
C ALA A 61 -9.19 3.93 -5.96
N ASN A 62 -10.12 4.75 -6.43
CA ASN A 62 -9.81 6.02 -7.09
C ASN A 62 -9.21 7.06 -6.13
N GLU A 63 -9.56 7.03 -4.83
CA GLU A 63 -8.90 7.86 -3.81
C GLU A 63 -7.46 7.45 -3.53
N LEU A 64 -7.13 6.17 -3.74
CA LEU A 64 -5.79 5.62 -3.58
C LEU A 64 -4.92 5.79 -4.82
N ALA A 65 -5.52 5.75 -6.00
CA ALA A 65 -4.81 5.83 -7.28
C ALA A 65 -4.29 7.25 -7.53
N GLY A 66 -3.09 7.37 -8.12
CA GLY A 66 -2.55 8.66 -8.56
C GLY A 66 -3.33 9.26 -9.72
N GLU A 67 -3.98 8.43 -10.54
CA GLU A 67 -4.85 8.80 -11.64
C GLU A 67 -6.14 7.97 -11.56
N PRO A 68 -7.33 8.59 -11.53
CA PRO A 68 -8.59 7.87 -11.45
C PRO A 68 -8.85 7.06 -12.72
N PHE A 69 -9.69 6.05 -12.60
CA PHE A 69 -10.12 5.19 -13.70
C PHE A 69 -11.64 5.04 -13.70
N ASP A 70 -12.19 4.73 -14.87
CA ASP A 70 -13.63 4.58 -15.09
C ASP A 70 -14.11 3.16 -14.73
N LEU A 71 -15.39 3.05 -14.35
CA LEU A 71 -16.08 1.80 -14.03
C LEU A 71 -16.05 0.78 -15.17
N ASN A 72 -16.12 1.30 -16.40
CA ASN A 72 -16.17 0.49 -17.61
C ASN A 72 -14.78 0.16 -18.19
N THR A 73 -13.71 0.69 -17.57
CA THR A 73 -12.35 0.37 -18.01
C THR A 73 -12.09 -1.12 -17.85
N PRO A 74 -11.63 -1.83 -18.90
CA PRO A 74 -11.18 -3.21 -18.75
C PRO A 74 -10.05 -3.32 -17.72
N VAL A 75 -10.14 -4.29 -16.79
CA VAL A 75 -9.11 -4.43 -15.74
C VAL A 75 -7.71 -4.68 -16.30
N THR A 76 -7.62 -5.27 -17.50
CA THR A 76 -6.38 -5.50 -18.23
C THR A 76 -5.71 -4.23 -18.75
N GLN A 77 -6.45 -3.12 -18.87
CA GLN A 77 -5.95 -1.82 -19.31
C GLN A 77 -5.55 -0.87 -18.18
N LEU A 78 -5.80 -1.26 -16.93
CA LEU A 78 -5.37 -0.49 -15.78
C LEU A 78 -3.85 -0.40 -15.70
N SER A 79 -3.34 0.79 -15.38
CA SER A 79 -1.92 0.94 -15.04
C SER A 79 -1.57 0.13 -13.78
N GLY A 80 -0.29 -0.13 -13.56
CA GLY A 80 0.15 -0.87 -12.35
C GLY A 80 -0.30 -0.21 -11.05
N GLY A 81 -0.34 1.13 -11.00
CA GLY A 81 -0.84 1.89 -9.85
C GLY A 81 -2.35 1.73 -9.66
N GLN A 82 -3.12 1.84 -10.73
CA GLN A 82 -4.57 1.66 -10.70
C GLN A 82 -4.96 0.23 -10.30
N SER A 83 -4.30 -0.78 -10.91
CA SER A 83 -4.51 -2.19 -10.56
C SER A 83 -4.27 -2.45 -9.08
N ARG A 84 -3.17 -1.90 -8.53
CA ARG A 84 -2.84 -2.05 -7.13
C ARG A 84 -3.80 -1.32 -6.21
N ALA A 85 -4.22 -0.10 -6.54
CA ALA A 85 -5.23 0.65 -5.80
C ALA A 85 -6.55 -0.12 -5.73
N LEU A 86 -6.99 -0.70 -6.86
CA LEU A 86 -8.19 -1.53 -6.93
C LEU A 86 -8.09 -2.75 -6.02
N MET A 87 -6.99 -3.51 -6.08
CA MET A 87 -6.81 -4.72 -5.28
C MET A 87 -6.65 -4.43 -3.78
N ILE A 88 -6.04 -3.29 -3.41
CA ILE A 88 -5.98 -2.86 -2.00
C ILE A 88 -7.38 -2.55 -1.48
N ALA A 89 -8.18 -1.78 -2.23
CA ALA A 89 -9.54 -1.44 -1.85
C ALA A 89 -10.44 -2.69 -1.75
N ASP A 90 -10.37 -3.59 -2.74
CA ASP A 90 -11.06 -4.88 -2.73
C ASP A 90 -10.68 -5.71 -1.49
N THR A 91 -9.38 -5.84 -1.22
CA THR A 91 -8.89 -6.61 -0.06
C THR A 91 -9.30 -5.97 1.26
N ALA A 92 -9.28 -4.65 1.36
CA ALA A 92 -9.65 -3.95 2.59
C ALA A 92 -11.14 -4.10 2.91
N LEU A 93 -12.00 -3.87 1.91
CA LEU A 93 -13.45 -3.72 2.09
C LEU A 93 -14.23 -5.01 1.93
N LEU A 94 -13.74 -5.94 1.11
CA LEU A 94 -14.48 -7.16 0.78
C LEU A 94 -13.84 -8.42 1.36
N SER A 95 -12.52 -8.46 1.55
CA SER A 95 -11.89 -9.66 2.07
C SER A 95 -12.18 -9.87 3.56
N PRO A 96 -12.72 -11.02 3.98
CA PRO A 96 -12.91 -11.35 5.39
C PRO A 96 -11.60 -11.71 6.11
N LEU A 97 -10.49 -11.81 5.37
CA LEU A 97 -9.20 -12.26 5.91
C LEU A 97 -8.59 -11.19 6.82
N PRO A 98 -8.23 -11.53 8.06
CA PRO A 98 -7.76 -10.55 9.03
C PRO A 98 -6.31 -10.10 8.81
N ILE A 99 -5.50 -10.87 8.10
CA ILE A 99 -4.08 -10.58 7.88
C ILE A 99 -3.86 -10.27 6.40
N VAL A 100 -3.19 -9.16 6.13
CA VAL A 100 -2.80 -8.76 4.76
C VAL A 100 -1.28 -8.67 4.70
N VAL A 101 -0.68 -9.44 3.80
CA VAL A 101 0.75 -9.38 3.48
C VAL A 101 0.92 -8.57 2.21
N ILE A 102 1.75 -7.54 2.26
CA ILE A 102 2.00 -6.63 1.14
C ILE A 102 3.49 -6.68 0.78
N ASP A 103 3.78 -6.86 -0.50
CA ASP A 103 5.13 -6.84 -1.02
C ASP A 103 5.37 -5.57 -1.85
N GLU A 104 6.34 -4.75 -1.38
CA GLU A 104 6.84 -3.54 -2.05
C GLU A 104 5.76 -2.58 -2.58
N ILE A 105 4.95 -2.01 -1.69
CA ILE A 105 3.90 -1.05 -2.07
C ILE A 105 4.46 0.28 -2.63
N GLU A 106 5.71 0.61 -2.34
CA GLU A 106 6.37 1.87 -2.68
C GLU A 106 6.48 2.15 -4.17
N ASN A 107 6.49 1.11 -5.00
CA ASN A 107 6.73 1.21 -6.44
C ASN A 107 5.45 1.43 -7.27
N ALA A 108 4.30 1.63 -6.66
CA ALA A 108 3.04 1.38 -7.34
C ALA A 108 2.26 2.59 -7.83
N GLY A 109 2.72 3.82 -7.67
CA GLY A 109 1.89 4.98 -8.04
C GLY A 109 0.58 5.07 -7.24
N VAL A 110 0.56 4.52 -6.03
CA VAL A 110 -0.55 4.53 -5.07
C VAL A 110 -0.18 5.45 -3.91
N ASP A 111 -1.16 6.15 -3.34
CA ASP A 111 -0.98 6.85 -2.07
C ASP A 111 -0.81 5.81 -0.93
N ARG A 112 0.46 5.53 -0.61
CA ARG A 112 0.87 4.52 0.37
C ARG A 112 0.24 4.75 1.75
N ARG A 113 0.15 6.01 2.20
CA ARG A 113 -0.41 6.37 3.50
C ARG A 113 -1.90 6.10 3.56
N LYS A 114 -2.63 6.52 2.53
CA LYS A 114 -4.08 6.25 2.44
C LYS A 114 -4.35 4.76 2.36
N ALA A 115 -3.57 4.01 1.59
CA ALA A 115 -3.72 2.57 1.44
C ALA A 115 -3.56 1.82 2.78
N LEU A 116 -2.50 2.13 3.54
CA LEU A 116 -2.30 1.52 4.86
C LEU A 116 -3.36 1.95 5.86
N ASN A 117 -3.75 3.23 5.86
CA ASN A 117 -4.81 3.73 6.74
C ASN A 117 -6.16 3.06 6.45
N LEU A 118 -6.48 2.80 5.17
CA LEU A 118 -7.69 2.07 4.80
C LEU A 118 -7.68 0.66 5.39
N LEU A 119 -6.58 -0.09 5.22
CA LEU A 119 -6.46 -1.45 5.75
C LEU A 119 -6.56 -1.49 7.27
N VAL A 120 -5.91 -0.57 7.97
CA VAL A 120 -5.95 -0.47 9.44
C VAL A 120 -7.34 -0.06 9.91
N LYS A 121 -8.02 0.85 9.22
CA LYS A 121 -9.40 1.26 9.53
C LYS A 121 -10.40 0.10 9.41
N GLU A 122 -10.16 -0.79 8.45
CA GLU A 122 -10.93 -2.03 8.26
C GLU A 122 -10.37 -3.19 9.12
N GLU A 123 -9.69 -2.86 10.22
CA GLU A 123 -9.20 -3.79 11.26
C GLU A 123 -8.27 -4.90 10.76
N LYS A 124 -7.56 -4.68 9.64
CA LYS A 124 -6.60 -5.64 9.12
C LYS A 124 -5.25 -5.56 9.85
N ILE A 125 -4.67 -6.71 10.12
CA ILE A 125 -3.27 -6.82 10.54
C ILE A 125 -2.40 -6.78 9.29
N VAL A 126 -1.64 -5.70 9.09
CA VAL A 126 -0.79 -5.53 7.91
C VAL A 126 0.64 -5.95 8.21
N LEU A 127 1.15 -6.88 7.41
CA LEU A 127 2.56 -7.25 7.39
C LEU A 127 3.13 -6.85 6.03
N MET A 128 4.13 -5.99 6.02
CA MET A 128 4.66 -5.41 4.79
C MET A 128 6.16 -5.65 4.67
N SER A 129 6.59 -6.10 3.49
CA SER A 129 7.98 -6.07 3.05
C SER A 129 8.24 -4.71 2.39
N THR A 130 9.25 -3.99 2.86
CA THR A 130 9.59 -2.66 2.33
C THR A 130 11.04 -2.30 2.59
N HIS A 131 11.62 -1.49 1.71
CA HIS A 131 12.88 -0.79 1.88
C HIS A 131 12.69 0.73 2.03
N ASP A 132 11.44 1.21 2.00
CA ASP A 132 11.10 2.63 2.19
C ASP A 132 11.11 3.00 3.69
N PRO A 133 11.92 3.99 4.11
CA PRO A 133 12.02 4.39 5.51
C PRO A 133 10.71 4.94 6.08
N LEU A 134 9.88 5.59 5.27
CA LEU A 134 8.56 6.09 5.70
C LEU A 134 7.66 4.94 6.10
N LEU A 135 7.53 3.94 5.23
CA LEU A 135 6.69 2.77 5.46
C LEU A 135 7.22 1.95 6.65
N ALA A 136 8.54 1.80 6.76
CA ALA A 136 9.16 1.09 7.87
C ALA A 136 8.86 1.75 9.23
N LEU A 137 8.81 3.09 9.29
CA LEU A 137 8.51 3.84 10.52
C LEU A 137 7.01 3.95 10.82
N MET A 138 6.13 3.79 9.82
CA MET A 138 4.67 3.73 10.05
C MET A 138 4.26 2.50 10.85
N GLY A 139 5.00 1.40 10.74
CA GLY A 139 4.72 0.18 11.49
C GLY A 139 5.03 0.33 12.99
N GLY A 140 4.18 -0.18 13.85
CA GLY A 140 4.44 -0.24 15.30
C GLY A 140 5.60 -1.17 15.66
N ARG A 141 5.97 -2.09 14.75
CA ARG A 141 7.10 -3.02 14.88
C ARG A 141 7.75 -3.28 13.53
N ARG A 142 9.06 -3.44 13.55
CA ARG A 142 9.87 -3.83 12.38
C ARG A 142 10.58 -5.14 12.66
N ILE A 143 10.55 -6.04 11.69
CA ILE A 143 11.30 -7.31 11.71
C ILE A 143 12.48 -7.14 10.75
N VAL A 144 13.68 -7.24 11.26
CA VAL A 144 14.91 -7.16 10.46
C VAL A 144 15.32 -8.56 10.06
N ILE A 145 15.39 -8.79 8.75
CA ILE A 145 15.80 -10.07 8.17
C ILE A 145 17.24 -9.94 7.65
N ARG A 146 18.11 -10.86 8.07
CA ARG A 146 19.48 -10.99 7.56
C ARG A 146 19.81 -12.47 7.35
N ASN A 147 20.47 -12.77 6.24
CA ASN A 147 20.91 -14.13 5.92
C ASN A 147 19.78 -15.19 6.02
N GLY A 148 18.56 -14.84 5.59
CA GLY A 148 17.41 -15.75 5.62
C GLY A 148 16.76 -15.95 6.99
N GLY A 149 17.19 -15.23 8.03
CA GLY A 149 16.65 -15.34 9.38
C GLY A 149 16.27 -14.01 9.99
N ILE A 150 15.44 -14.06 11.05
CA ILE A 150 15.08 -12.87 11.84
C ILE A 150 16.29 -12.50 12.70
N SER A 151 16.87 -11.33 12.43
CA SER A 151 18.01 -10.79 13.16
C SER A 151 17.59 -9.92 14.35
N ALA A 152 16.47 -9.18 14.22
CA ALA A 152 15.94 -8.33 15.29
C ALA A 152 14.45 -8.08 15.11
N VAL A 153 13.76 -7.80 16.22
CA VAL A 153 12.40 -7.25 16.24
C VAL A 153 12.47 -5.93 17.00
N ILE A 154 12.19 -4.82 16.31
CA ILE A 154 12.32 -3.46 16.84
C ILE A 154 10.93 -2.86 16.99
N LYS A 155 10.61 -2.34 18.17
CA LYS A 155 9.42 -1.53 18.39
C LYS A 155 9.71 -0.09 18.00
N THR A 156 8.84 0.52 17.22
CA THR A 156 8.97 1.93 16.85
C THR A 156 8.84 2.80 18.10
N SER A 157 9.83 3.64 18.37
CA SER A 157 9.87 4.56 19.52
C SER A 157 9.15 5.87 19.20
N ASP A 158 8.76 6.61 20.24
CA ASP A 158 8.13 7.94 20.08
C ASP A 158 9.07 8.92 19.34
N ARG A 159 10.39 8.78 19.53
CA ARG A 159 11.38 9.60 18.81
C ARG A 159 11.37 9.30 17.31
N GLU A 160 11.24 8.03 16.92
CA GLU A 160 11.14 7.64 15.51
C GLU A 160 9.81 8.09 14.90
N GLN A 161 8.72 8.12 15.67
CA GLN A 161 7.43 8.66 15.21
C GLN A 161 7.51 10.17 14.93
N ASN A 162 8.23 10.93 15.76
CA ASN A 162 8.48 12.34 15.50
C ASN A 162 9.31 12.56 14.22
N THR A 163 10.32 11.72 14.01
CA THR A 163 11.12 11.71 12.77
C THR A 163 10.28 11.40 11.54
N LEU A 164 9.24 10.56 11.67
CA LEU A 164 8.34 10.22 10.58
C LEU A 164 7.62 11.45 10.00
N GLU A 165 7.18 12.38 10.83
CA GLU A 165 6.53 13.62 10.35
C GLU A 165 7.49 14.52 9.56
N GLU A 166 8.77 14.56 9.94
CA GLU A 166 9.80 15.29 9.20
C GLU A 166 10.08 14.63 7.84
N LEU A 167 10.17 13.29 7.82
CA LEU A 167 10.33 12.52 6.58
C LEU A 167 9.14 12.69 5.64
N TYR A 168 7.91 12.75 6.16
CA TYR A 168 6.73 13.03 5.34
C TYR A 168 6.79 14.41 4.67
N ARG A 169 7.34 15.40 5.37
CA ARG A 169 7.51 16.73 4.78
C ARG A 169 8.49 16.70 3.61
N ILE A 170 9.61 16.00 3.78
CA ILE A 170 10.61 15.81 2.73
C ILE A 170 10.03 15.06 1.53
N ASP A 171 9.32 13.94 1.78
CA ASP A 171 8.71 13.13 0.72
C ASP A 171 7.69 13.94 -0.09
N ARG A 172 6.84 14.76 0.56
CA ARG A 172 5.91 15.67 -0.13
C ARG A 172 6.63 16.68 -1.02
N CYS A 173 7.74 17.23 -0.56
CA CYS A 173 8.56 18.13 -1.39
C CYS A 173 9.12 17.40 -2.61
N LEU A 174 9.62 16.16 -2.44
CA LEU A 174 10.11 15.33 -3.54
C LEU A 174 9.00 14.97 -4.53
N MET A 175 7.80 14.65 -4.04
CA MET A 175 6.64 14.40 -4.91
C MET A 175 6.26 15.65 -5.70
N GLY A 176 6.24 16.82 -5.09
CA GLY A 176 6.00 18.10 -5.77
C GLY A 176 7.02 18.38 -6.88
N LEU A 177 8.30 18.04 -6.67
CA LEU A 177 9.33 18.14 -7.72
C LEU A 177 9.08 17.18 -8.88
N ARG A 178 8.71 15.93 -8.58
CA ARG A 178 8.35 14.93 -9.61
C ARG A 178 7.18 15.40 -10.47
N ASP A 179 6.13 15.92 -9.83
CA ASP A 179 4.94 16.43 -10.53
C ASP A 179 5.29 17.65 -11.39
N ARG A 180 6.14 18.55 -10.89
CA ARG A 180 6.61 19.70 -11.66
C ARG A 180 7.39 19.26 -12.92
N ILE A 181 8.30 18.31 -12.80
CA ILE A 181 9.03 17.74 -13.95
C ILE A 181 8.06 17.07 -14.93
N ARG A 182 7.12 16.27 -14.41
CA ARG A 182 6.15 15.54 -15.24
C ARG A 182 5.23 16.46 -16.04
N THR A 183 4.94 17.65 -15.51
CA THR A 183 4.15 18.69 -16.19
C THR A 183 4.99 19.64 -17.04
N GLY A 184 6.29 19.37 -17.23
CA GLY A 184 7.18 20.19 -18.05
C GLY A 184 7.73 21.43 -17.34
N GLY A 185 7.57 21.56 -16.03
CA GLY A 185 8.12 22.66 -15.25
C GLY A 185 9.63 22.54 -15.04
N VAL A 186 10.31 23.67 -14.97
CA VAL A 186 11.76 23.75 -14.74
C VAL A 186 12.06 23.86 -13.25
N ILE A 187 13.13 23.21 -12.79
CA ILE A 187 13.65 23.29 -11.43
C ILE A 187 14.85 24.24 -11.45
N ASP A 188 14.61 25.53 -11.23
CA ASP A 188 15.59 26.64 -11.30
C ASP A 188 15.64 27.48 -10.01
N PHE A 189 15.21 26.90 -8.90
CA PHE A 189 15.15 27.56 -7.58
C PHE A 189 16.10 26.89 -6.57
N ASP A 190 16.39 27.60 -5.46
CA ASP A 190 17.26 27.09 -4.41
C ASP A 190 16.63 25.90 -3.70
N MET A 191 17.28 24.74 -3.78
CA MET A 191 16.82 23.49 -3.19
C MET A 191 16.81 23.54 -1.66
N LYS A 192 17.72 24.31 -1.02
CA LYS A 192 17.77 24.44 0.44
C LYS A 192 16.54 25.20 0.94
N GLU A 193 16.17 26.26 0.23
CA GLU A 193 14.96 27.03 0.52
C GLU A 193 13.71 26.19 0.30
N TYR A 194 13.64 25.47 -0.82
CA TYR A 194 12.51 24.61 -1.17
C TYR A 194 12.23 23.51 -0.13
N PHE A 195 13.27 22.86 0.39
CA PHE A 195 13.15 21.85 1.44
C PHE A 195 13.05 22.44 2.84
N GLY A 196 13.24 23.76 3.00
CA GLY A 196 13.24 24.42 4.30
C GLY A 196 14.43 24.03 5.19
N PHE A 197 15.55 23.63 4.60
CA PHE A 197 16.79 23.29 5.33
C PHE A 197 17.52 24.53 5.81
N ASN A 198 16.91 25.28 6.71
CA ASN A 198 17.56 26.43 7.34
C ASN A 198 18.64 25.94 8.31
N GLY A 199 19.90 25.85 7.85
CA GLY A 199 21.08 25.69 8.69
C GLY A 199 21.52 24.24 9.03
N TYR A 200 20.86 23.19 8.55
CA TYR A 200 21.37 21.81 8.67
C TYR A 200 22.22 21.46 7.44
N ILE A 201 23.53 21.56 7.60
CA ILE A 201 24.48 20.86 6.73
C ILE A 201 24.30 19.38 7.05
N ILE A 202 23.80 18.59 6.11
CA ILE A 202 23.93 17.14 6.18
C ILE A 202 25.44 16.90 6.09
N GLY A 203 26.08 16.62 7.21
CA GLY A 203 27.51 16.31 7.25
C GLY A 203 27.76 15.11 6.33
N GLU A 204 28.83 15.16 5.56
CA GLU A 204 29.28 14.10 4.63
C GLU A 204 29.38 12.69 5.30
N ASN A 205 29.27 12.62 6.62
CA ASN A 205 29.35 11.39 7.42
C ASN A 205 27.97 10.79 7.80
N ALA A 206 26.84 11.30 7.29
CA ALA A 206 25.51 10.78 7.63
C ALA A 206 25.03 9.67 6.70
N CYS A 207 25.79 9.32 5.67
CA CYS A 207 25.45 8.28 4.69
C CYS A 207 26.43 7.09 4.75
N CYS A 208 26.63 6.51 5.94
CA CYS A 208 27.32 5.21 6.09
C CYS A 208 26.46 4.22 6.85
#